data_bbc27bacd0183f507204bcd6c23e380b
#
_entry.id   bbc27bacd0183f507204bcd6c23e380b
#
_cell.length_a   1.000
_cell.length_b   1.000
_cell.length_c   1.000
_cell.angle_alpha   90.00
_cell.angle_beta   90.00
_cell.angle_gamma   90.00
#
_symmetry.space_group_name_H-M   'P 1'
#
loop_
_entity.id
_entity.type
_entity.pdbx_description
1 polymer ?
#
loop_
_entity_poly.entity_id
_entity_poly.type
_entity_poly.pdbx_seq_one_letter_code
_entity_poly.pdbx_strand_id
1 'polypeptide(L)'
;MSTEKKMFASLPPSYLPELRREAWGRLFGLSIREIRKGTGLSIEQAAPLAGIEVSEWAAIEDGYVPQDQNRLRAMAAAMEISFDRIAMLVLLCREAWEL
;
A
#
# COMPACT_ATOMS: atom_id res chain seq x y z
N MET A 1 -29.74 -2.12 -12.82
CA MET A 1 -28.79 -2.91 -12.02
C MET A 1 -27.44 -2.90 -12.73
N SER A 2 -26.40 -2.59 -11.99
CA SER A 2 -25.06 -2.58 -12.54
C SER A 2 -24.53 -3.99 -12.74
N THR A 3 -23.70 -4.17 -13.78
CA THR A 3 -23.02 -5.43 -14.05
C THR A 3 -22.14 -5.87 -12.90
N GLU A 4 -21.59 -4.91 -12.16
CA GLU A 4 -20.77 -5.14 -10.97
C GLU A 4 -21.52 -5.89 -9.88
N LYS A 5 -22.77 -5.54 -9.63
CA LYS A 5 -23.58 -6.18 -8.61
C LYS A 5 -23.81 -7.65 -8.92
N LYS A 6 -23.99 -7.99 -10.20
CA LYS A 6 -24.14 -9.39 -10.64
C LYS A 6 -22.83 -10.16 -10.49
N MET A 7 -21.72 -9.52 -10.79
CA MET A 7 -20.40 -10.13 -10.68
C MET A 7 -20.06 -10.50 -9.23
N PHE A 8 -20.30 -9.57 -8.31
CA PHE A 8 -20.05 -9.82 -6.89
C PHE A 8 -21.02 -10.81 -6.28
N ALA A 9 -22.27 -10.83 -6.75
CA ALA A 9 -23.26 -11.77 -6.26
C ALA A 9 -22.94 -13.23 -6.63
N SER A 10 -22.15 -13.46 -7.68
CA SER A 10 -21.76 -14.80 -8.11
C SER A 10 -20.56 -15.37 -7.34
N LEU A 11 -19.85 -14.52 -6.56
CA LEU A 11 -18.71 -14.95 -5.77
C LEU A 11 -19.14 -15.44 -4.39
N PRO A 12 -18.52 -16.51 -3.87
CA PRO A 12 -18.75 -16.91 -2.48
C PRO A 12 -18.38 -15.78 -1.52
N PRO A 13 -19.14 -15.61 -0.42
CA PRO A 13 -18.84 -14.56 0.58
C PRO A 13 -17.43 -14.62 1.14
N SER A 14 -16.81 -15.80 1.18
CA SER A 14 -15.45 -16.00 1.68
C SER A 14 -14.38 -15.29 0.85
N TYR A 15 -14.66 -14.95 -0.42
CA TYR A 15 -13.72 -14.25 -1.28
C TYR A 15 -13.71 -12.74 -1.05
N LEU A 16 -14.76 -12.16 -0.49
CA LEU A 16 -14.88 -10.72 -0.32
C LEU A 16 -13.78 -10.11 0.56
N PRO A 17 -13.42 -10.71 1.71
CA PRO A 17 -12.33 -10.16 2.53
C PRO A 17 -10.99 -10.15 1.81
N GLU A 18 -10.70 -11.21 1.04
CA GLU A 18 -9.43 -11.29 0.29
C GLU A 18 -9.35 -10.26 -0.83
N LEU A 19 -10.46 -10.08 -1.56
CA LEU A 19 -10.53 -9.07 -2.61
C LEU A 19 -10.34 -7.67 -2.04
N ARG A 20 -10.91 -7.39 -0.88
CA ARG A 20 -10.76 -6.12 -0.19
C ARG A 20 -9.31 -5.90 0.25
N ARG A 21 -8.67 -6.95 0.76
CA ARG A 21 -7.26 -6.90 1.16
C ARG A 21 -6.35 -6.56 -0.01
N GLU A 22 -6.56 -7.22 -1.14
CA GLU A 22 -5.78 -6.96 -2.34
C GLU A 22 -5.99 -5.53 -2.83
N ALA A 23 -7.24 -5.07 -2.87
CA ALA A 23 -7.55 -3.72 -3.29
C ALA A 23 -6.90 -2.69 -2.38
N TRP A 24 -6.95 -2.91 -1.07
CA TRP A 24 -6.32 -2.05 -0.10
C TRP A 24 -4.80 -2.02 -0.25
N GLY A 25 -4.19 -3.20 -0.39
CA GLY A 25 -2.74 -3.30 -0.59
C GLY A 25 -2.29 -2.58 -1.85
N ARG A 26 -3.02 -2.73 -2.94
CA ARG A 26 -2.72 -2.04 -4.21
C ARG A 26 -2.85 -0.53 -4.07
N LEU A 27 -3.90 -0.07 -3.39
CA LEU A 27 -4.11 1.36 -3.16
C LEU A 27 -2.96 1.94 -2.32
N PHE A 28 -2.56 1.24 -1.27
CA PHE A 28 -1.43 1.63 -0.44
C PHE A 28 -0.15 1.70 -1.28
N GLY A 29 0.12 0.65 -2.07
CA GLY A 29 1.31 0.59 -2.92
C GLY A 29 1.36 1.70 -3.96
N LEU A 30 0.23 1.99 -4.60
CA LEU A 30 0.14 3.10 -5.56
C LEU A 30 0.40 4.45 -4.87
N SER A 31 -0.10 4.63 -3.65
CA SER A 31 0.13 5.85 -2.88
C SER A 31 1.61 6.03 -2.57
N ILE A 32 2.28 4.96 -2.13
CA ILE A 32 3.73 4.98 -1.87
C ILE A 32 4.49 5.32 -3.15
N ARG A 33 4.12 4.72 -4.26
CA ARG A 33 4.74 4.98 -5.57
C ARG A 33 4.62 6.44 -5.97
N GLU A 34 3.43 7.02 -5.83
CA GLU A 34 3.21 8.41 -6.19
C GLU A 34 4.01 9.37 -5.29
N ILE A 35 4.07 9.08 -3.99
CA ILE A 35 4.88 9.88 -3.07
C ILE A 35 6.35 9.78 -3.46
N ARG A 36 6.86 8.58 -3.71
CA ARG A 36 8.24 8.38 -4.13
C ARG A 36 8.56 9.13 -5.41
N LYS A 37 7.71 9.00 -6.42
CA LYS A 37 7.90 9.73 -7.69
C LYS A 37 7.92 11.24 -7.49
N GLY A 38 7.09 11.73 -6.58
CA GLY A 38 7.06 13.15 -6.25
C GLY A 38 8.37 13.67 -5.66
N THR A 39 9.18 12.80 -5.05
CA THR A 39 10.50 13.17 -4.52
C THR A 39 11.61 13.08 -5.57
N GLY A 40 11.31 12.51 -6.74
CA GLY A 40 12.31 12.30 -7.79
C GLY A 40 13.21 11.09 -7.58
N LEU A 41 12.91 10.25 -6.58
CA LEU A 41 13.72 9.06 -6.30
C LEU A 41 13.24 7.85 -7.10
N SER A 42 14.18 7.05 -7.59
CA SER A 42 13.90 5.71 -8.08
C SER A 42 13.79 4.75 -6.90
N ILE A 43 13.28 3.52 -7.14
CA ILE A 43 13.24 2.49 -6.10
C ILE A 43 14.68 2.17 -5.66
N GLU A 44 15.61 2.09 -6.60
CA GLU A 44 17.03 1.80 -6.34
C GLU A 44 17.69 2.85 -5.46
N GLN A 45 17.19 4.09 -5.51
CA GLN A 45 17.66 5.17 -4.66
C GLN A 45 16.96 5.19 -3.30
N ALA A 46 15.66 4.94 -3.29
CA ALA A 46 14.85 5.04 -2.08
C ALA A 46 15.09 3.87 -1.11
N ALA A 47 15.18 2.64 -1.62
CA ALA A 47 15.30 1.46 -0.79
C ALA A 47 16.55 1.48 0.13
N PRO A 48 17.76 1.82 -0.35
CA PRO A 48 18.91 1.92 0.54
C PRO A 48 18.76 2.99 1.60
N LEU A 49 18.11 4.09 1.29
CA LEU A 49 17.86 5.16 2.27
C LEU A 49 16.95 4.69 3.41
N ALA A 50 16.05 3.76 3.12
CA ALA A 50 15.19 3.15 4.11
C ALA A 50 15.81 1.91 4.76
N GLY A 51 16.99 1.48 4.31
CA GLY A 51 17.66 0.29 4.82
C GLY A 51 16.93 -1.01 4.47
N ILE A 52 16.21 -1.04 3.36
CA ILE A 52 15.51 -2.23 2.88
C ILE A 52 15.99 -2.62 1.48
N GLU A 53 15.70 -3.87 1.10
CA GLU A 53 16.06 -4.35 -0.21
C GLU A 53 15.19 -3.69 -1.30
N VAL A 54 15.77 -3.52 -2.49
CA VAL A 54 15.05 -3.00 -3.66
C VAL A 54 13.82 -3.87 -3.96
N SER A 55 13.98 -5.19 -3.89
CA SER A 55 12.89 -6.14 -4.13
C SER A 55 11.75 -5.99 -3.14
N GLU A 56 12.08 -5.67 -1.89
CA GLU A 56 11.06 -5.43 -0.86
C GLU A 56 10.29 -4.15 -1.11
N TRP A 57 10.99 -3.07 -1.45
CA TRP A 57 10.32 -1.81 -1.81
C TRP A 57 9.40 -2.01 -3.01
N ALA A 58 9.89 -2.70 -4.04
CA ALA A 58 9.09 -3.01 -5.23
C ALA A 58 7.83 -3.81 -4.88
N ALA A 59 7.95 -4.80 -4.00
CA ALA A 59 6.81 -5.60 -3.54
C ALA A 59 5.77 -4.73 -2.83
N ILE A 60 6.21 -3.75 -2.05
CA ILE A 60 5.31 -2.83 -1.36
C ILE A 60 4.52 -1.99 -2.37
N GLU A 61 5.17 -1.48 -3.39
CA GLU A 61 4.48 -0.72 -4.45
C GLU A 61 3.51 -1.60 -5.24
N ASP A 62 3.74 -2.91 -5.27
CA ASP A 62 2.87 -3.88 -5.94
C ASP A 62 1.73 -4.40 -5.04
N GLY A 63 1.66 -3.98 -3.80
CA GLY A 63 0.53 -4.30 -2.95
C GLY A 63 0.83 -5.01 -1.64
N TYR A 64 2.10 -5.32 -1.36
CA TYR A 64 2.49 -5.89 -0.08
C TYR A 64 2.52 -4.78 0.98
N VAL A 65 1.78 -4.96 2.07
CA VAL A 65 1.74 -3.97 3.16
C VAL A 65 2.59 -4.47 4.32
N PRO A 66 3.69 -3.77 4.66
CA PRO A 66 4.51 -4.16 5.79
C PRO A 66 3.72 -4.11 7.09
N GLN A 67 3.91 -5.11 7.95
CA GLN A 67 3.30 -5.14 9.28
C GLN A 67 4.19 -4.44 10.30
N ASP A 68 5.45 -4.19 9.97
CA ASP A 68 6.42 -3.57 10.87
C ASP A 68 6.38 -2.04 10.72
N GLN A 69 6.00 -1.37 11.81
CA GLN A 69 5.95 0.08 11.83
C GLN A 69 7.32 0.72 11.60
N ASN A 70 8.40 0.05 12.00
CA ASN A 70 9.75 0.58 11.79
C ASN A 70 10.10 0.68 10.31
N ARG A 71 9.60 -0.26 9.49
CA ARG A 71 9.78 -0.19 8.05
C ARG A 71 9.03 0.99 7.45
N LEU A 72 7.82 1.23 7.91
CA LEU A 72 7.02 2.37 7.46
C LEU A 72 7.68 3.69 7.87
N ARG A 73 8.25 3.76 9.07
CA ARG A 73 9.00 4.95 9.52
C ARG A 73 10.23 5.19 8.66
N ALA A 74 10.98 4.13 8.35
CA ALA A 74 12.16 4.21 7.52
C ALA A 74 11.83 4.67 6.10
N MET A 75 10.74 4.16 5.54
CA MET A 75 10.25 4.58 4.21
C MET A 75 9.82 6.04 4.21
N ALA A 76 9.12 6.48 5.25
CA ALA A 76 8.73 7.88 5.39
C ALA A 76 9.95 8.79 5.43
N ALA A 77 10.96 8.44 6.22
CA ALA A 77 12.21 9.20 6.30
C ALA A 77 12.92 9.25 4.95
N ALA A 78 12.97 8.13 4.22
CA ALA A 78 13.59 8.07 2.90
C ALA A 78 12.89 8.98 1.89
N MET A 79 11.58 9.12 1.99
CA MET A 79 10.78 9.97 1.11
C MET A 79 10.63 11.40 1.66
N GLU A 80 11.25 11.71 2.78
CA GLU A 80 11.17 13.02 3.44
C GLU A 80 9.75 13.47 3.77
N ILE A 81 8.92 12.53 4.18
CA ILE A 81 7.56 12.81 4.65
C ILE A 81 7.41 12.40 6.11
N SER A 82 6.39 12.94 6.78
CA SER A 82 6.12 12.56 8.16
C SER A 82 5.58 11.12 8.22
N PHE A 83 5.92 10.41 9.29
CA PHE A 83 5.35 9.08 9.54
C PHE A 83 3.83 9.13 9.63
N ASP A 84 3.27 10.20 10.18
CA ASP A 84 1.83 10.37 10.30
C ASP A 84 1.12 10.28 8.95
N ARG A 85 1.75 10.76 7.88
CA ARG A 85 1.18 10.68 6.54
C ARG A 85 1.04 9.24 6.07
N ILE A 86 2.07 8.41 6.29
CA ILE A 86 2.01 6.98 5.95
C ILE A 86 1.03 6.26 6.87
N ALA A 87 1.06 6.55 8.17
CA ALA A 87 0.14 5.95 9.13
C ALA A 87 -1.31 6.26 8.75
N MET A 88 -1.60 7.49 8.33
CA MET A 88 -2.92 7.88 7.89
C MET A 88 -3.37 7.08 6.66
N LEU A 89 -2.47 6.87 5.69
CA LEU A 89 -2.78 6.05 4.52
C LEU A 89 -3.13 4.62 4.92
N VAL A 90 -2.37 4.04 5.85
CA VAL A 90 -2.65 2.68 6.35
C VAL A 90 -4.02 2.63 7.01
N LEU A 91 -4.33 3.61 7.87
CA LEU A 91 -5.62 3.66 8.57
C LEU A 91 -6.78 3.83 7.60
N LEU A 92 -6.68 4.76 6.66
CA LEU A 92 -7.74 5.00 5.68
C LEU A 92 -8.01 3.77 4.82
N CYS A 93 -6.95 3.13 4.34
CA CYS A 93 -7.09 1.93 3.54
C CYS A 93 -7.67 0.78 4.38
N ARG A 94 -7.24 0.67 5.64
CA ARG A 94 -7.73 -0.36 6.56
C ARG A 94 -9.22 -0.19 6.86
N GLU A 95 -9.67 1.04 7.09
CA GLU A 95 -11.09 1.33 7.29
C GLU A 95 -11.91 0.95 6.07
N ALA A 96 -11.45 1.31 4.88
CA ALA A 96 -12.10 0.92 3.65
C ALA A 96 -12.18 -0.60 3.49
N TRP A 97 -11.16 -1.31 3.99
CA TRP A 97 -11.13 -2.76 3.95
C TRP A 97 -12.10 -3.40 4.95
N GLU A 98 -12.26 -2.82 6.13
CA GLU A 98 -13.15 -3.36 7.15
C GLU A 98 -14.63 -3.05 6.89
N LEU A 99 -14.92 -2.07 6.06
CA LEU A 99 -16.28 -1.74 5.66
C LEU A 99 -16.82 -2.74 4.62
#